data_477901b73b544433ed778860d739a54e
#
_entry.id   477901b73b544433ed778860d739a54e
#
_cell.length_a   1.000
_cell.length_b   1.000
_cell.length_c   1.000
_cell.angle_alpha   90.00
_cell.angle_beta   90.00
_cell.angle_gamma   90.00
#
_symmetry.space_group_name_H-M   'P 1'
#
loop_
_entity.id
_entity.type
_entity.pdbx_description
1 polymer ?
#
loop_
_entity_poly.entity_id
_entity_poly.type
_entity_poly.pdbx_seq_one_letter_code
_entity_poly.pdbx_strand_id
1 'polypeptide(L)'
;MANNTISLRSLLEKEKLNGINFLDWFRNLRIVLKQERKEYVIEEAVPNDPGPNAPRADKDKFKKHMDDMLDVGCLMLATMTPELQKQHEDMVAYEMIQNLKEIYEGQA
;
A
#
# COMPACT_ATOMS: atom_id res chain seq x y z
N MET A 1 30.29 -8.02 -6.29
CA MET A 1 29.32 -9.03 -6.06
C MET A 1 27.90 -8.58 -6.36
N ALA A 2 27.21 -9.40 -7.09
CA ALA A 2 25.84 -9.07 -7.41
C ALA A 2 25.00 -8.98 -6.13
N ASN A 3 24.15 -8.02 -6.09
CA ASN A 3 23.19 -7.90 -5.03
C ASN A 3 22.13 -8.96 -5.24
N ASN A 4 21.97 -9.84 -4.26
CA ASN A 4 21.00 -10.92 -4.34
C ASN A 4 19.65 -10.55 -3.78
N THR A 5 19.42 -9.26 -3.52
CA THR A 5 18.15 -8.82 -3.05
C THR A 5 17.10 -9.01 -4.14
N ILE A 6 16.19 -9.93 -3.91
CA ILE A 6 15.10 -10.18 -4.85
C ILE A 6 13.91 -9.38 -4.38
N SER A 7 13.40 -8.52 -5.26
CA SER A 7 12.19 -7.80 -4.95
C SER A 7 10.98 -8.72 -5.16
N LEU A 8 10.17 -8.88 -4.12
CA LEU A 8 8.95 -9.65 -4.24
C LEU A 8 7.84 -8.88 -4.96
N ARG A 9 8.11 -7.62 -5.29
CA ARG A 9 7.12 -6.80 -6.01
C ARG A 9 6.69 -7.44 -7.33
N SER A 10 7.56 -8.25 -7.92
CA SER A 10 7.21 -8.97 -9.15
C SER A 10 6.01 -9.89 -9.00
N LEU A 11 5.69 -10.32 -7.78
CA LEU A 11 4.49 -11.12 -7.54
C LEU A 11 3.23 -10.36 -7.93
N LEU A 12 3.25 -9.06 -7.72
CA LEU A 12 2.10 -8.20 -8.05
C LEU A 12 2.08 -7.81 -9.51
N GLU A 13 3.25 -7.78 -10.16
CA GLU A 13 3.36 -7.40 -11.56
C GLU A 13 2.89 -8.48 -12.51
N LYS A 14 3.03 -9.74 -12.10
CA LYS A 14 2.63 -10.88 -12.93
C LYS A 14 1.15 -10.86 -13.25
N GLU A 15 0.34 -10.48 -12.30
CA GLU A 15 -1.10 -10.49 -12.47
C GLU A 15 -1.68 -9.28 -11.76
N LYS A 16 -1.99 -8.27 -12.53
CA LYS A 16 -2.53 -7.03 -11.97
C LYS A 16 -3.90 -7.25 -11.37
N LEU A 17 -4.21 -6.43 -10.37
CA LEU A 17 -5.53 -6.44 -9.76
C LEU A 17 -6.57 -6.05 -10.80
N ASN A 18 -7.54 -6.92 -11.01
CA ASN A 18 -8.62 -6.70 -11.98
C ASN A 18 -10.02 -6.82 -11.34
N GLY A 19 -10.08 -7.06 -10.04
CA GLY A 19 -11.31 -7.21 -9.30
C GLY A 19 -11.62 -8.66 -8.95
N ILE A 20 -11.51 -9.57 -9.90
CA ILE A 20 -11.81 -10.98 -9.67
C ILE A 20 -10.75 -11.61 -8.78
N ASN A 21 -9.50 -11.18 -8.92
CA ASN A 21 -8.35 -11.75 -8.23
C ASN A 21 -7.97 -10.97 -6.97
N PHE A 22 -8.92 -10.23 -6.37
CA PHE A 22 -8.59 -9.38 -5.23
C PHE A 22 -7.93 -10.14 -4.08
N LEU A 23 -8.48 -11.30 -3.70
CA LEU A 23 -7.94 -12.02 -2.55
C LEU A 23 -6.50 -12.48 -2.79
N ASP A 24 -6.19 -12.95 -3.99
CA ASP A 24 -4.83 -13.37 -4.32
C ASP A 24 -3.89 -12.17 -4.40
N TRP A 25 -4.34 -11.10 -5.06
CA TRP A 25 -3.55 -9.87 -5.14
C TRP A 25 -3.28 -9.29 -3.75
N PHE A 26 -4.29 -9.26 -2.89
CA PHE A 26 -4.16 -8.70 -1.56
C PHE A 26 -3.20 -9.54 -0.70
N ARG A 27 -3.27 -10.86 -0.81
CA ARG A 27 -2.35 -11.76 -0.11
C ARG A 27 -0.91 -11.48 -0.55
N ASN A 28 -0.68 -11.37 -1.84
CA ASN A 28 0.64 -11.09 -2.37
C ASN A 28 1.12 -9.69 -1.97
N LEU A 29 0.23 -8.72 -1.96
CA LEU A 29 0.57 -7.38 -1.47
C LEU A 29 1.07 -7.43 -0.03
N ARG A 30 0.36 -8.15 0.82
CA ARG A 30 0.77 -8.27 2.23
C ARG A 30 2.14 -8.93 2.37
N ILE A 31 2.41 -9.94 1.56
CA ILE A 31 3.72 -10.61 1.59
C ILE A 31 4.82 -9.62 1.22
N VAL A 32 4.62 -8.85 0.15
CA VAL A 32 5.57 -7.85 -0.28
C VAL A 32 5.80 -6.81 0.81
N LEU A 33 4.70 -6.30 1.38
CA LEU A 33 4.80 -5.24 2.38
C LEU A 33 5.43 -5.72 3.69
N LYS A 34 5.21 -6.98 4.06
CA LYS A 34 5.88 -7.56 5.23
C LYS A 34 7.38 -7.61 5.01
N GLN A 35 7.83 -8.03 3.84
CA GLN A 35 9.24 -8.06 3.53
C GLN A 35 9.86 -6.67 3.60
N GLU A 36 9.14 -5.66 3.14
CA GLU A 36 9.62 -4.29 3.11
C GLU A 36 9.33 -3.52 4.41
N ARG A 37 8.66 -4.17 5.37
CA ARG A 37 8.31 -3.59 6.66
C ARG A 37 7.42 -2.36 6.53
N LYS A 38 6.49 -2.42 5.58
CA LYS A 38 5.56 -1.32 5.29
C LYS A 38 4.10 -1.73 5.39
N GLU A 39 3.81 -2.93 5.91
CA GLU A 39 2.44 -3.42 6.02
C GLU A 39 1.57 -2.49 6.88
N TYR A 40 2.17 -1.84 7.87
CA TYR A 40 1.44 -0.98 8.80
C TYR A 40 0.66 0.14 8.10
N VAL A 41 1.13 0.62 6.93
CA VAL A 41 0.46 1.74 6.26
C VAL A 41 -0.89 1.37 5.65
N ILE A 42 -1.18 0.08 5.47
CA ILE A 42 -2.50 -0.35 5.01
C ILE A 42 -3.38 -0.84 6.15
N GLU A 43 -2.82 -0.98 7.34
CA GLU A 43 -3.56 -1.45 8.52
C GLU A 43 -3.94 -0.32 9.46
N GLU A 44 -3.13 0.73 9.51
CA GLU A 44 -3.34 1.84 10.43
C GLU A 44 -3.86 3.05 9.67
N ALA A 45 -4.80 3.75 10.28
CA ALA A 45 -5.32 4.98 9.71
C ALA A 45 -4.20 6.01 9.56
N VAL A 46 -4.39 6.95 8.64
CA VAL A 46 -3.41 8.02 8.42
C VAL A 46 -3.21 8.79 9.72
N PRO A 47 -1.95 8.95 10.17
CA PRO A 47 -1.70 9.65 11.42
C PRO A 47 -1.91 11.15 11.28
N ASN A 48 -2.17 11.79 12.41
CA ASN A 48 -2.27 13.25 12.45
C ASN A 48 -0.88 13.88 12.44
N ASP A 49 -0.76 15.01 11.76
CA ASP A 49 0.48 15.79 11.79
C ASP A 49 0.75 16.20 13.23
N PRO A 50 1.94 15.89 13.79
CA PRO A 50 2.24 16.21 15.18
C PRO A 50 2.42 17.71 15.44
N GLY A 51 2.53 18.52 14.40
CA GLY A 51 2.65 19.96 14.54
C GLY A 51 4.10 20.44 14.63
N PRO A 52 4.31 21.77 14.48
CA PRO A 52 5.68 22.32 14.39
C PRO A 52 6.44 22.24 15.71
N ASN A 53 5.75 22.18 16.84
CA ASN A 53 6.37 22.16 18.16
C ASN A 53 6.55 20.75 18.74
N ALA A 54 6.24 19.73 17.95
CA ALA A 54 6.36 18.35 18.42
C ALA A 54 7.84 17.96 18.56
N PRO A 55 8.13 16.96 19.41
CA PRO A 55 9.49 16.42 19.51
C PRO A 55 9.98 15.91 18.14
N ARG A 56 11.28 15.98 17.95
CA ARG A 56 11.91 15.53 16.70
C ARG A 56 11.55 14.09 16.35
N ALA A 57 11.52 13.24 17.35
CA ALA A 57 11.19 11.82 17.14
C ALA A 57 9.80 11.64 16.56
N ASP A 58 8.83 12.46 17.03
CA ASP A 58 7.45 12.37 16.54
C ASP A 58 7.35 12.87 15.10
N LYS A 59 8.09 13.94 14.79
CA LYS A 59 8.11 14.46 13.42
C LYS A 59 8.72 13.46 12.45
N ASP A 60 9.81 12.81 12.86
CA ASP A 60 10.48 11.81 12.02
C ASP A 60 9.60 10.61 11.81
N LYS A 61 8.88 10.17 12.84
CA LYS A 61 7.95 9.05 12.72
C LYS A 61 6.81 9.37 11.76
N PHE A 62 6.28 10.58 11.86
CA PHE A 62 5.20 11.03 10.96
C PHE A 62 5.69 11.04 9.51
N LYS A 63 6.87 11.63 9.29
CA LYS A 63 7.45 11.70 7.94
C LYS A 63 7.67 10.31 7.35
N LYS A 64 8.19 9.39 8.15
CA LYS A 64 8.40 8.01 7.69
C LYS A 64 7.09 7.36 7.29
N HIS A 65 6.05 7.53 8.11
CA HIS A 65 4.75 6.96 7.80
C HIS A 65 4.21 7.52 6.47
N MET A 66 4.33 8.83 6.27
CA MET A 66 3.85 9.44 5.04
C MET A 66 4.66 9.00 3.82
N ASP A 67 5.97 8.87 3.96
CA ASP A 67 6.83 8.40 2.87
C ASP A 67 6.49 6.95 2.51
N ASP A 68 6.33 6.09 3.51
CA ASP A 68 5.98 4.69 3.28
C ASP A 68 4.59 4.57 2.65
N MET A 69 3.65 5.40 3.12
CA MET A 69 2.30 5.41 2.58
C MET A 69 2.28 5.79 1.10
N LEU A 70 3.09 6.77 0.73
CA LEU A 70 3.21 7.17 -0.66
C LEU A 70 3.80 6.04 -1.51
N ASP A 71 4.88 5.43 -1.02
CA ASP A 71 5.54 4.34 -1.74
C ASP A 71 4.56 3.17 -1.96
N VAL A 72 3.85 2.78 -0.92
CA VAL A 72 2.90 1.67 -1.01
C VAL A 72 1.73 2.03 -1.92
N GLY A 73 1.23 3.26 -1.83
CA GLY A 73 0.15 3.73 -2.70
C GLY A 73 0.53 3.65 -4.17
N CYS A 74 1.73 4.09 -4.51
CA CYS A 74 2.23 4.02 -5.88
C CYS A 74 2.37 2.57 -6.35
N LEU A 75 2.86 1.68 -5.49
CA LEU A 75 2.98 0.27 -5.82
C LEU A 75 1.60 -0.33 -6.10
N MET A 76 0.63 -0.02 -5.25
CA MET A 76 -0.73 -0.51 -5.43
C MET A 76 -1.31 -0.07 -6.77
N LEU A 77 -1.19 1.23 -7.07
CA LEU A 77 -1.71 1.77 -8.33
C LEU A 77 -1.01 1.15 -9.54
N ALA A 78 0.31 0.99 -9.47
CA ALA A 78 1.08 0.44 -10.59
C ALA A 78 0.71 -1.01 -10.88
N THR A 79 0.11 -1.70 -9.92
CA THR A 79 -0.26 -3.11 -10.07
C THR A 79 -1.76 -3.31 -10.22
N MET A 80 -2.49 -2.27 -10.57
CA MET A 80 -3.91 -2.31 -10.89
C MET A 80 -4.13 -2.15 -12.39
N THR A 81 -5.26 -2.67 -12.88
CA THR A 81 -5.68 -2.36 -14.25
C THR A 81 -5.97 -0.86 -14.38
N PRO A 82 -5.92 -0.31 -15.60
CA PRO A 82 -6.16 1.13 -15.78
C PRO A 82 -7.49 1.62 -15.23
N GLU A 83 -8.51 0.79 -15.30
CA GLU A 83 -9.84 1.18 -14.77
C GLU A 83 -9.79 1.37 -13.25
N LEU A 84 -9.14 0.42 -12.55
CA LEU A 84 -9.01 0.52 -11.11
C LEU A 84 -8.06 1.62 -10.70
N GLN A 85 -7.01 1.87 -11.48
CA GLN A 85 -6.12 3.00 -11.23
C GLN A 85 -6.90 4.31 -11.20
N LYS A 86 -7.75 4.52 -12.18
CA LYS A 86 -8.53 5.76 -12.27
C LYS A 86 -9.46 5.95 -11.09
N GLN A 87 -10.03 4.85 -10.60
CA GLN A 87 -10.95 4.91 -9.47
C GLN A 87 -10.23 5.24 -8.16
N HIS A 88 -8.95 4.93 -8.07
CA HIS A 88 -8.20 5.02 -6.81
C HIS A 88 -7.05 6.02 -6.83
N GLU A 89 -6.80 6.68 -7.95
CA GLU A 89 -5.58 7.49 -8.08
C GLU A 89 -5.46 8.65 -7.09
N ASP A 90 -6.58 9.10 -6.53
CA ASP A 90 -6.56 10.19 -5.55
C ASP A 90 -6.63 9.70 -4.12
N MET A 91 -6.55 8.39 -3.90
CA MET A 91 -6.62 7.80 -2.57
C MET A 91 -5.24 7.45 -2.05
N VAL A 92 -5.06 7.54 -0.73
CA VAL A 92 -3.86 7.02 -0.09
C VAL A 92 -4.01 5.52 0.14
N ALA A 93 -2.88 4.84 0.42
CA ALA A 93 -2.85 3.38 0.51
C ALA A 93 -3.91 2.80 1.46
N TYR A 94 -4.04 3.37 2.65
CA TYR A 94 -5.03 2.87 3.62
C TYR A 94 -6.45 2.96 3.07
N GLU A 95 -6.79 4.11 2.46
CA GLU A 95 -8.13 4.31 1.89
C GLU A 95 -8.41 3.36 0.74
N MET A 96 -7.39 3.12 -0.10
CA MET A 96 -7.55 2.18 -1.21
C MET A 96 -7.88 0.79 -0.71
N ILE A 97 -7.19 0.31 0.31
CA ILE A 97 -7.44 -1.02 0.87
C ILE A 97 -8.84 -1.10 1.48
N GLN A 98 -9.25 -0.07 2.22
CA GLN A 98 -10.59 -0.06 2.80
C GLN A 98 -11.66 -0.11 1.72
N ASN A 99 -11.47 0.67 0.66
CA ASN A 99 -12.41 0.68 -0.46
C ASN A 99 -12.45 -0.66 -1.20
N LEU A 100 -11.29 -1.25 -1.47
CA LEU A 100 -11.23 -2.53 -2.15
C LEU A 100 -11.87 -3.66 -1.34
N LYS A 101 -11.64 -3.66 -0.03
CA LYS A 101 -12.28 -4.65 0.86
C LYS A 101 -13.79 -4.50 0.83
N GLU A 102 -14.27 -3.27 0.87
CA GLU A 102 -15.70 -3.02 0.83
C GLU A 102 -16.31 -3.52 -0.47
N ILE A 103 -15.65 -3.27 -1.60
CA ILE A 103 -16.14 -3.67 -2.91
C ILE A 103 -16.12 -5.19 -3.09
N TYR A 104 -14.99 -5.82 -2.74
CA TYR A 104 -14.78 -7.22 -3.10
C TYR A 104 -15.01 -8.22 -1.98
N GLU A 105 -14.73 -7.88 -0.73
CA GLU A 105 -15.02 -8.77 0.39
C GLU A 105 -16.47 -8.68 0.84
N GLY A 106 -17.03 -7.50 0.75
CA GLY A 106 -18.42 -7.29 1.16
C GLY A 106 -19.43 -7.99 0.28
N GLN A 107 -18.99 -8.52 -0.85
CA GLN A 107 -19.87 -9.23 -1.77
C GLN A 107 -19.87 -10.75 -1.57
N ALA A 108 -19.08 -11.19 -0.63
CA ALA A 108 -18.95 -12.62 -0.37
C ALA A 108 -20.25 -13.24 0.19
#